data_1a9ded79cd8f8da22d79c9a9901c61b4
#
_entry.id   1a9ded79cd8f8da22d79c9a9901c61b4
#
_cell.length_a   1.000
_cell.length_b   1.000
_cell.length_c   1.000
_cell.angle_alpha   90.00
_cell.angle_beta   90.00
_cell.angle_gamma   90.00
#
_symmetry.space_group_name_H-M   'P 1'
#
loop_
_entity.id
_entity.type
_entity.pdbx_description
1 polymer ?
#
loop_
_entity_poly.entity_id
_entity_poly.type
_entity_poly.pdbx_seq_one_letter_code
_entity_poly.pdbx_strand_id
1 'polypeptide(L)'
;MAYPIFKFLFYPFNWAMIKRIRSTENIPDKTTFILVSNHERRVDSLYLLYPILKKLDKKLHIITMPTWWFLGDAICRQWAACIPLFNKEQAYNESKELIKSGKIVGIFPEGRLGKKEKKLKTGAVRLAIETNTPILPIGLKSSYVPFNSTLNIGKLIYPKKGKNVEKQTMGIMKEVYRLRDNI
;
A
#
# COMPACT_ATOMS: atom_id res chain seq x y z
N MET A 1 -11.61 -7.82 -14.78
CA MET A 1 -11.17 -6.41 -14.88
C MET A 1 -11.42 -5.70 -13.54
N ALA A 2 -10.37 -5.14 -12.94
CA ALA A 2 -10.50 -4.40 -11.68
C ALA A 2 -11.00 -2.96 -11.96
N TYR A 3 -12.00 -2.51 -11.23
CA TYR A 3 -12.53 -1.14 -11.29
C TYR A 3 -12.93 -0.61 -12.69
N PRO A 4 -13.80 -1.24 -13.46
CA PRO A 4 -14.03 -0.89 -14.86
C PRO A 4 -14.50 0.57 -15.07
N ILE A 5 -15.42 1.07 -14.24
CA ILE A 5 -15.93 2.45 -14.32
C ILE A 5 -14.95 3.43 -13.69
N PHE A 6 -14.35 3.04 -12.55
CA PHE A 6 -13.44 3.91 -11.81
C PHE A 6 -12.16 4.26 -12.61
N LYS A 7 -11.67 3.35 -13.45
CA LYS A 7 -10.49 3.59 -14.30
C LYS A 7 -10.65 4.81 -15.18
N PHE A 8 -11.84 5.07 -15.68
CA PHE A 8 -12.11 6.18 -16.59
C PHE A 8 -11.78 7.55 -15.97
N LEU A 9 -12.09 7.74 -14.70
CA LEU A 9 -11.77 8.98 -13.96
C LEU A 9 -10.39 8.90 -13.28
N PHE A 10 -10.02 7.72 -12.84
CA PHE A 10 -8.83 7.48 -12.04
C PHE A 10 -7.52 7.60 -12.83
N TYR A 11 -7.48 7.12 -14.07
CA TYR A 11 -6.27 7.20 -14.89
C TYR A 11 -5.91 8.62 -15.29
N PRO A 12 -6.81 9.45 -15.82
CA PRO A 12 -6.52 10.86 -16.11
C PRO A 12 -6.07 11.63 -14.87
N PHE A 13 -6.75 11.42 -13.73
CA PHE A 13 -6.37 12.05 -12.47
C PHE A 13 -4.92 11.71 -12.08
N ASN A 14 -4.58 10.42 -12.03
CA ASN A 14 -3.24 10.02 -11.65
C ASN A 14 -2.17 10.40 -12.68
N TRP A 15 -2.51 10.36 -13.96
CA TRP A 15 -1.64 10.85 -15.02
C TRP A 15 -1.31 12.34 -14.83
N ALA A 16 -2.28 13.16 -14.48
CA ALA A 16 -2.07 14.58 -14.21
C ALA A 16 -1.31 14.86 -12.90
N MET A 17 -1.43 14.00 -11.90
CA MET A 17 -0.84 14.23 -10.57
C MET A 17 0.56 13.62 -10.42
N ILE A 18 0.86 12.52 -11.12
CA ILE A 18 2.09 11.76 -10.97
C ILE A 18 3.09 12.18 -12.05
N LYS A 19 4.21 12.77 -11.62
CA LYS A 19 5.33 13.16 -12.49
C LYS A 19 6.09 11.94 -13.00
N ARG A 20 6.37 10.97 -12.14
CA ARG A 20 7.21 9.81 -12.47
C ARG A 20 6.94 8.62 -11.56
N ILE A 21 6.99 7.44 -12.16
CA ILE A 21 7.05 6.16 -11.44
C ILE A 21 8.32 5.45 -11.90
N ARG A 22 9.17 5.06 -10.95
CA ARG A 22 10.42 4.35 -11.21
C ARG A 22 10.31 2.90 -10.83
N SER A 23 11.06 2.06 -11.51
CA SER A 23 11.26 0.63 -11.18
C SER A 23 9.96 -0.17 -11.16
N THR A 24 9.07 0.08 -12.12
CA THR A 24 7.80 -0.65 -12.28
C THR A 24 8.02 -2.13 -12.57
N GLU A 25 9.18 -2.51 -13.09
CA GLU A 25 9.63 -3.89 -13.29
C GLU A 25 9.68 -4.70 -11.99
N ASN A 26 9.89 -4.05 -10.85
CA ASN A 26 9.91 -4.69 -9.54
C ASN A 26 8.53 -5.15 -9.03
N ILE A 27 7.43 -4.71 -9.65
CA ILE A 27 6.09 -5.24 -9.34
C ILE A 27 6.00 -6.64 -9.91
N PRO A 28 5.81 -7.69 -9.10
CA PRO A 28 5.77 -9.06 -9.60
C PRO A 28 4.45 -9.36 -10.33
N ASP A 29 4.52 -10.05 -11.46
CA ASP A 29 3.34 -10.36 -12.26
C ASP A 29 2.51 -11.51 -11.68
N LYS A 30 3.16 -12.52 -11.11
CA LYS A 30 2.53 -13.78 -10.68
C LYS A 30 2.44 -13.95 -9.16
N THR A 31 3.25 -13.24 -8.40
CA THR A 31 3.34 -13.43 -6.94
C THR A 31 2.48 -12.42 -6.20
N THR A 32 1.70 -12.87 -5.22
CA THR A 32 1.03 -11.98 -4.26
C THR A 32 2.07 -11.32 -3.37
N PHE A 33 1.82 -10.08 -2.99
CA PHE A 33 2.72 -9.32 -2.12
C PHE A 33 1.93 -8.37 -1.21
N ILE A 34 2.57 -7.95 -0.12
CA ILE A 34 2.09 -6.88 0.75
C ILE A 34 2.82 -5.60 0.33
N LEU A 35 2.08 -4.57 -0.06
CA LEU A 35 2.64 -3.27 -0.39
C LEU A 35 2.86 -2.47 0.89
N VAL A 36 4.06 -1.94 1.10
CA VAL A 36 4.41 -1.08 2.23
C VAL A 36 4.95 0.25 1.74
N SER A 37 4.39 1.35 2.24
CA SER A 37 4.80 2.71 1.87
C SER A 37 4.79 3.65 3.07
N ASN A 38 5.46 4.80 2.94
CA ASN A 38 5.28 5.96 3.80
C ASN A 38 3.93 6.64 3.54
N HIS A 39 3.45 7.45 4.48
CA HIS A 39 2.13 8.09 4.43
C HIS A 39 2.20 9.58 4.74
N GLU A 40 2.21 10.41 3.69
CA GLU A 40 2.35 11.86 3.80
C GLU A 40 1.00 12.60 3.64
N ARG A 41 0.14 12.09 2.74
CA ARG A 41 -1.12 12.75 2.35
C ARG A 41 -2.28 11.77 2.24
N ARG A 42 -3.51 12.28 2.33
CA ARG A 42 -4.73 11.46 2.24
C ARG A 42 -4.89 10.75 0.89
N VAL A 43 -4.33 11.31 -0.17
CA VAL A 43 -4.41 10.77 -1.54
C VAL A 43 -3.37 9.69 -1.85
N ASP A 44 -2.46 9.38 -0.94
CA ASP A 44 -1.37 8.42 -1.16
C ASP A 44 -1.85 7.05 -1.63
N SER A 45 -2.97 6.60 -1.08
CA SER A 45 -3.59 5.33 -1.48
C SER A 45 -3.95 5.30 -2.97
N LEU A 46 -4.39 6.43 -3.53
CA LEU A 46 -4.72 6.55 -4.95
C LEU A 46 -3.45 6.48 -5.81
N TYR A 47 -2.38 7.13 -5.38
CA TYR A 47 -1.10 7.09 -6.09
C TYR A 47 -0.48 5.68 -6.08
N LEU A 48 -0.56 4.97 -4.94
CA LEU A 48 -0.07 3.59 -4.83
C LEU A 48 -0.90 2.59 -5.65
N LEU A 49 -2.22 2.82 -5.75
CA LEU A 49 -3.10 1.97 -6.56
C LEU A 49 -2.75 2.04 -8.06
N TYR A 50 -2.33 3.21 -8.56
CA TYR A 50 -2.14 3.46 -9.99
C TYR A 50 -1.16 2.50 -10.68
N PRO A 51 0.10 2.31 -10.22
CA PRO A 51 1.03 1.37 -10.85
C PRO A 51 0.56 -0.08 -10.75
N ILE A 52 -0.08 -0.48 -9.65
CA ILE A 52 -0.62 -1.83 -9.46
C ILE A 52 -1.75 -2.11 -10.46
N LEU A 53 -2.67 -1.18 -10.55
CA LEU A 53 -3.82 -1.30 -11.46
C LEU A 53 -3.38 -1.26 -12.93
N LYS A 54 -2.42 -0.41 -13.28
CA LYS A 54 -1.89 -0.28 -14.64
C LYS A 54 -1.14 -1.53 -15.09
N LYS A 55 -0.33 -2.15 -14.21
CA LYS A 55 0.50 -3.31 -14.56
C LYS A 55 -0.26 -4.63 -14.43
N LEU A 56 -1.03 -4.82 -13.35
CA LEU A 56 -1.59 -6.13 -12.99
C LEU A 56 -3.11 -6.24 -13.23
N ASP A 57 -3.80 -5.14 -13.44
CA ASP A 57 -5.27 -5.07 -13.42
C ASP A 57 -5.90 -5.70 -12.15
N LYS A 58 -5.23 -5.55 -11.00
CA LYS A 58 -5.66 -6.07 -9.70
C LYS A 58 -6.06 -4.96 -8.74
N LYS A 59 -6.98 -5.28 -7.83
CA LYS A 59 -7.33 -4.40 -6.73
C LYS A 59 -6.21 -4.36 -5.69
N LEU A 60 -5.95 -3.18 -5.14
CA LEU A 60 -5.12 -2.98 -3.97
C LEU A 60 -6.02 -2.72 -2.77
N HIS A 61 -6.05 -3.65 -1.82
CA HIS A 61 -6.84 -3.53 -0.60
C HIS A 61 -6.04 -2.73 0.45
N ILE A 62 -6.54 -1.58 0.88
CA ILE A 62 -5.81 -0.71 1.81
C ILE A 62 -6.55 -0.60 3.14
N ILE A 63 -5.81 -0.76 4.24
CA ILE A 63 -6.33 -0.52 5.59
C ILE A 63 -6.57 0.98 5.76
N THR A 64 -7.82 1.36 5.98
CA THR A 64 -8.24 2.77 6.08
C THR A 64 -9.04 3.03 7.34
N MET A 65 -8.96 4.28 7.83
CA MET A 65 -9.89 4.76 8.83
C MET A 65 -11.32 4.79 8.25
N PRO A 66 -12.36 4.44 9.02
CA PRO A 66 -13.72 4.29 8.50
C PRO A 66 -14.47 5.62 8.26
N THR A 67 -13.75 6.68 7.90
CA THR A 67 -14.32 8.02 7.68
C THR A 67 -15.30 8.10 6.52
N TRP A 68 -15.19 7.21 5.54
CA TRP A 68 -16.04 7.17 4.35
C TRP A 68 -17.15 6.12 4.43
N TRP A 69 -17.30 5.43 5.58
CA TRP A 69 -18.29 4.34 5.73
C TRP A 69 -19.74 4.79 5.68
N PHE A 70 -19.99 6.12 5.78
CA PHE A 70 -21.32 6.67 5.50
C PHE A 70 -21.79 6.45 4.05
N LEU A 71 -20.89 6.14 3.11
CA LEU A 71 -21.20 5.75 1.73
C LEU A 71 -21.69 4.30 1.60
N GLY A 72 -21.64 3.55 2.68
CA GLY A 72 -22.04 2.15 2.74
C GLY A 72 -20.88 1.16 2.55
N ASP A 73 -21.05 -0.01 3.18
CA ASP A 73 -20.05 -1.07 3.20
C ASP A 73 -19.72 -1.60 1.79
N ALA A 74 -20.73 -1.74 0.93
CA ALA A 74 -20.55 -2.18 -0.46
C ALA A 74 -19.62 -1.26 -1.26
N ILE A 75 -19.77 0.06 -1.14
CA ILE A 75 -18.91 1.01 -1.84
C ILE A 75 -17.50 0.94 -1.29
N CYS A 76 -17.33 0.98 0.03
CA CYS A 76 -16.01 1.01 0.66
C CYS A 76 -15.22 -0.29 0.45
N ARG A 77 -15.84 -1.44 0.63
CA ARG A 77 -15.15 -2.74 0.51
C ARG A 77 -15.09 -3.26 -0.91
N GLN A 78 -16.21 -3.29 -1.61
CA GLN A 78 -16.25 -3.93 -2.93
C GLN A 78 -15.71 -3.02 -4.02
N TRP A 79 -16.05 -1.72 -3.98
CA TRP A 79 -15.60 -0.76 -4.99
C TRP A 79 -14.22 -0.20 -4.66
N ALA A 80 -14.05 0.41 -3.49
CA ALA A 80 -12.78 1.05 -3.12
C ALA A 80 -11.74 0.06 -2.59
N ALA A 81 -12.10 -1.21 -2.34
CA ALA A 81 -11.23 -2.23 -1.76
C ALA A 81 -10.61 -1.80 -0.41
N CYS A 82 -11.36 -1.05 0.39
CA CYS A 82 -10.93 -0.62 1.71
C CYS A 82 -11.12 -1.73 2.74
N ILE A 83 -10.14 -1.88 3.63
CA ILE A 83 -10.24 -2.70 4.85
C ILE A 83 -10.49 -1.73 6.00
N PRO A 84 -11.66 -1.77 6.67
CA PRO A 84 -11.97 -0.79 7.71
C PRO A 84 -11.19 -1.04 8.99
N LEU A 85 -10.61 0.01 9.53
CA LEU A 85 -9.90 -0.04 10.81
C LEU A 85 -10.84 0.32 11.99
N PHE A 86 -11.99 -0.36 12.10
CA PHE A 86 -12.84 -0.25 13.29
C PHE A 86 -12.17 -0.96 14.48
N ASN A 87 -11.67 -2.17 14.23
CA ASN A 87 -10.92 -2.98 15.18
C ASN A 87 -9.63 -3.47 14.54
N LYS A 88 -8.49 -3.37 15.27
CA LYS A 88 -7.17 -3.74 14.75
C LYS A 88 -7.05 -5.23 14.45
N GLU A 89 -7.63 -6.07 15.32
CA GLU A 89 -7.59 -7.52 15.16
C GLU A 89 -8.42 -7.97 13.96
N GLN A 90 -9.64 -7.43 13.84
CA GLN A 90 -10.51 -7.70 12.71
C GLN A 90 -9.85 -7.27 11.38
N ALA A 91 -9.29 -6.05 11.30
CA ALA A 91 -8.59 -5.59 10.10
C ALA A 91 -7.36 -6.44 9.77
N TYR A 92 -6.65 -6.94 10.80
CA TYR A 92 -5.52 -7.83 10.64
C TYR A 92 -5.94 -9.18 10.05
N ASN A 93 -6.98 -9.80 10.62
CA ASN A 93 -7.51 -11.09 10.18
C ASN A 93 -8.10 -11.00 8.77
N GLU A 94 -8.85 -9.94 8.45
CA GLU A 94 -9.35 -9.67 7.11
C GLU A 94 -8.20 -9.51 6.10
N SER A 95 -7.15 -8.75 6.44
CA SER A 95 -5.95 -8.63 5.61
C SER A 95 -5.29 -9.97 5.35
N LYS A 96 -5.20 -10.83 6.36
CA LYS A 96 -4.62 -12.17 6.27
C LYS A 96 -5.40 -13.07 5.30
N GLU A 97 -6.73 -13.07 5.39
CA GLU A 97 -7.58 -13.86 4.48
C GLU A 97 -7.52 -13.34 3.04
N LEU A 98 -7.48 -12.01 2.85
CA LEU A 98 -7.28 -11.42 1.53
C LEU A 98 -5.94 -11.85 0.91
N ILE A 99 -4.85 -11.82 1.66
CA ILE A 99 -3.53 -12.26 1.19
C ILE A 99 -3.55 -13.74 0.83
N LYS A 100 -4.12 -14.62 1.66
CA LYS A 100 -4.25 -16.06 1.38
C LYS A 100 -5.08 -16.33 0.12
N SER A 101 -6.06 -15.48 -0.17
CA SER A 101 -6.86 -15.57 -1.41
C SER A 101 -6.16 -14.96 -2.64
N GLY A 102 -4.88 -14.63 -2.55
CA GLY A 102 -4.10 -14.08 -3.67
C GLY A 102 -4.32 -12.59 -3.94
N LYS A 103 -4.96 -11.86 -3.02
CA LYS A 103 -5.18 -10.41 -3.14
C LYS A 103 -3.97 -9.62 -2.64
N ILE A 104 -3.83 -8.40 -3.13
CA ILE A 104 -2.76 -7.48 -2.72
C ILE A 104 -3.29 -6.57 -1.61
N VAL A 105 -2.54 -6.49 -0.51
CA VAL A 105 -2.86 -5.62 0.62
C VAL A 105 -1.81 -4.52 0.76
N GLY A 106 -2.27 -3.28 0.89
CA GLY A 106 -1.43 -2.10 1.13
C GLY A 106 -1.50 -1.66 2.59
N ILE A 107 -0.34 -1.41 3.18
CA ILE A 107 -0.20 -1.03 4.59
C ILE A 107 0.74 0.15 4.71
N PHE A 108 0.34 1.13 5.52
CA PHE A 108 1.18 2.24 5.97
C PHE A 108 1.63 1.99 7.42
N PRO A 109 2.85 1.51 7.68
CA PRO A 109 3.31 1.20 9.04
C PRO A 109 3.36 2.41 9.97
N GLU A 110 3.38 3.63 9.43
CA GLU A 110 3.29 4.85 10.20
C GLU A 110 1.92 5.01 10.91
N GLY A 111 0.85 4.48 10.33
CA GLY A 111 -0.50 4.44 10.90
C GLY A 111 -1.22 5.77 11.02
N ARG A 112 -0.58 6.90 10.70
CA ARG A 112 -1.16 8.26 10.67
C ARG A 112 -0.38 9.17 9.72
N LEU A 113 -1.01 10.21 9.21
CA LEU A 113 -0.40 11.22 8.36
C LEU A 113 0.65 12.08 9.12
N GLY A 114 1.75 12.38 8.45
CA GLY A 114 2.59 13.57 8.74
C GLY A 114 3.36 13.64 10.05
N LYS A 115 3.56 12.58 10.85
CA LYS A 115 4.39 12.65 12.06
C LYS A 115 5.71 11.87 11.89
N LYS A 116 6.84 12.56 12.06
CA LYS A 116 8.20 11.99 11.91
C LYS A 116 8.62 11.02 13.04
N GLU A 117 8.01 11.10 14.22
CA GLU A 117 8.38 10.29 15.37
C GLU A 117 7.25 9.35 15.77
N LYS A 118 7.18 8.18 15.18
CA LYS A 118 6.17 7.19 15.51
C LYS A 118 6.77 5.84 15.72
N LYS A 119 6.27 5.19 16.75
CA LYS A 119 6.44 3.74 16.86
C LYS A 119 5.76 3.08 15.66
N LEU A 120 6.57 2.58 14.74
CA LEU A 120 6.11 1.89 13.54
C LEU A 120 5.22 0.69 13.90
N LYS A 121 4.17 0.48 13.15
CA LYS A 121 3.26 -0.66 13.34
C LYS A 121 3.83 -1.89 12.63
N THR A 122 3.97 -2.98 13.37
CA THR A 122 4.59 -4.22 12.90
C THR A 122 3.66 -5.13 12.08
N GLY A 123 2.41 -4.75 11.90
CA GLY A 123 1.37 -5.57 11.26
C GLY A 123 1.75 -6.11 9.89
N ALA A 124 2.40 -5.29 9.05
CA ALA A 124 2.83 -5.71 7.71
C ALA A 124 3.85 -6.86 7.76
N VAL A 125 4.85 -6.76 8.64
CA VAL A 125 5.89 -7.80 8.79
C VAL A 125 5.32 -9.07 9.41
N ARG A 126 4.43 -8.95 10.40
CA ARG A 126 3.74 -10.11 11.00
C ARG A 126 2.89 -10.83 9.95
N LEU A 127 2.07 -10.12 9.18
CA LEU A 127 1.31 -10.70 8.07
C LEU A 127 2.20 -11.39 7.06
N ALA A 128 3.30 -10.76 6.65
CA ALA A 128 4.24 -11.32 5.69
C ALA A 128 4.85 -12.65 6.18
N ILE A 129 5.23 -12.73 7.46
CA ILE A 129 5.77 -13.95 8.07
C ILE A 129 4.68 -15.03 8.17
N GLU A 130 3.48 -14.68 8.64
CA GLU A 130 2.38 -15.64 8.86
C GLU A 130 1.81 -16.21 7.55
N THR A 131 1.82 -15.41 6.48
CA THR A 131 1.28 -15.82 5.17
C THR A 131 2.38 -16.26 4.19
N ASN A 132 3.64 -16.24 4.61
CA ASN A 132 4.82 -16.48 3.74
C ASN A 132 4.79 -15.61 2.46
N THR A 133 4.38 -14.34 2.60
CA THR A 133 4.18 -13.40 1.49
C THR A 133 5.24 -12.31 1.52
N PRO A 134 5.90 -11.99 0.38
CA PRO A 134 6.90 -10.92 0.34
C PRO A 134 6.28 -9.54 0.51
N ILE A 135 7.11 -8.59 0.93
CA ILE A 135 6.78 -7.17 1.02
C ILE A 135 7.38 -6.43 -0.18
N LEU A 136 6.56 -5.65 -0.88
CA LEU A 136 6.97 -4.70 -1.91
C LEU A 136 7.06 -3.30 -1.28
N PRO A 137 8.26 -2.77 -1.03
CA PRO A 137 8.44 -1.42 -0.50
C PRO A 137 8.28 -0.39 -1.61
N ILE A 138 7.54 0.68 -1.36
CA ILE A 138 7.39 1.82 -2.27
C ILE A 138 7.68 3.11 -1.51
N GLY A 139 8.65 3.87 -1.99
CA GLY A 139 8.90 5.24 -1.57
C GLY A 139 7.99 6.20 -2.34
N LEU A 140 7.21 7.00 -1.64
CA LEU A 140 6.27 7.95 -2.20
C LEU A 140 6.61 9.37 -1.74
N LYS A 141 6.88 10.26 -2.71
CA LYS A 141 6.90 11.71 -2.49
C LYS A 141 5.59 12.26 -3.03
N SER A 142 4.67 12.56 -2.13
CA SER A 142 3.29 12.90 -2.43
C SER A 142 3.09 14.41 -2.53
N SER A 143 2.30 14.87 -3.50
CA SER A 143 1.95 16.27 -3.70
C SER A 143 0.49 16.40 -4.11
N TYR A 144 -0.13 17.54 -3.76
CA TYR A 144 -1.42 17.97 -4.32
C TYR A 144 -1.25 18.83 -5.57
N VAL A 145 -0.01 19.20 -5.92
CA VAL A 145 0.30 19.95 -7.13
C VAL A 145 0.40 18.99 -8.31
N PRO A 146 -0.27 19.29 -9.44
CA PRO A 146 -0.15 18.47 -10.65
C PRO A 146 1.32 18.23 -11.06
N PHE A 147 1.58 17.06 -11.64
CA PHE A 147 2.89 16.63 -12.12
C PHE A 147 4.03 16.72 -11.09
N ASN A 148 3.72 16.59 -9.80
CA ASN A 148 4.71 16.73 -8.74
C ASN A 148 4.83 15.52 -7.79
N SER A 149 3.93 14.54 -7.89
CA SER A 149 4.06 13.29 -7.12
C SER A 149 4.97 12.31 -7.82
N THR A 150 5.79 11.58 -7.05
CA THR A 150 6.72 10.61 -7.60
C THR A 150 6.73 9.34 -6.75
N LEU A 151 6.86 8.18 -7.42
CA LEU A 151 6.93 6.87 -6.79
C LEU A 151 8.20 6.15 -7.21
N ASN A 152 8.83 5.46 -6.27
CA ASN A 152 9.96 4.58 -6.53
C ASN A 152 9.70 3.21 -5.91
N ILE A 153 9.70 2.16 -6.74
CA ILE A 153 9.31 0.81 -6.35
C ILE A 153 10.56 -0.01 -6.08
N GLY A 154 10.71 -0.50 -4.85
CA GLY A 154 11.84 -1.31 -4.45
C GLY A 154 11.71 -2.78 -4.84
N LYS A 155 12.77 -3.54 -4.57
CA LYS A 155 12.75 -5.01 -4.75
C LYS A 155 11.96 -5.68 -3.63
N LEU A 156 11.44 -6.87 -3.91
CA LEU A 156 10.74 -7.69 -2.91
C LEU A 156 11.64 -8.00 -1.71
N ILE A 157 11.09 -7.86 -0.52
CA ILE A 157 11.73 -8.20 0.75
C ILE A 157 10.96 -9.35 1.38
N TYR A 158 11.70 -10.38 1.81
CA TYR A 158 11.16 -11.58 2.47
C TYR A 158 11.47 -11.54 3.97
N PRO A 159 10.50 -11.14 4.84
CA PRO A 159 10.69 -11.16 6.28
C PRO A 159 10.93 -12.57 6.80
N LYS A 160 11.84 -12.71 7.78
CA LYS A 160 12.25 -14.01 8.30
C LYS A 160 11.57 -14.31 9.64
N LYS A 161 10.98 -15.51 9.75
CA LYS A 161 10.49 -16.05 11.02
C LYS A 161 11.65 -16.21 12.02
N GLY A 162 11.38 -15.99 13.30
CA GLY A 162 12.40 -16.09 14.37
C GLY A 162 13.30 -14.85 14.54
N LYS A 163 13.23 -13.86 13.64
CA LYS A 163 13.94 -12.60 13.81
C LYS A 163 13.03 -11.53 14.44
N ASN A 164 13.64 -10.59 15.14
CA ASN A 164 12.92 -9.48 15.77
C ASN A 164 12.08 -8.69 14.75
N VAL A 165 10.77 -8.66 14.95
CA VAL A 165 9.78 -8.07 14.03
C VAL A 165 9.92 -6.56 13.95
N GLU A 166 10.23 -5.89 15.07
CA GLU A 166 10.44 -4.45 15.11
C GLU A 166 11.67 -4.05 14.29
N LYS A 167 12.78 -4.77 14.45
CA LYS A 167 14.00 -4.53 13.65
C LYS A 167 13.74 -4.74 12.16
N GLN A 168 13.00 -5.78 11.79
CA GLN A 168 12.62 -6.01 10.39
C GLN A 168 11.73 -4.88 9.86
N THR A 169 10.75 -4.43 10.65
CA THR A 169 9.88 -3.30 10.28
C THR A 169 10.68 -2.02 10.07
N MET A 170 11.61 -1.71 10.97
CA MET A 170 12.51 -0.56 10.83
C MET A 170 13.37 -0.66 9.57
N GLY A 171 13.93 -1.84 9.28
CA GLY A 171 14.72 -2.08 8.08
C GLY A 171 13.92 -1.84 6.79
N ILE A 172 12.68 -2.33 6.73
CA ILE A 172 11.78 -2.13 5.58
C ILE A 172 11.43 -0.65 5.44
N MET A 173 11.10 0.04 6.53
CA MET A 173 10.79 1.46 6.47
C MET A 173 12.00 2.33 6.12
N LYS A 174 13.21 1.95 6.55
CA LYS A 174 14.45 2.59 6.09
C LYS A 174 14.61 2.49 4.58
N GLU A 175 14.30 1.33 4.01
CA GLU A 175 14.30 1.15 2.55
C GLU A 175 13.21 2.00 1.87
N VAL A 176 11.99 2.05 2.41
CA VAL A 176 10.91 2.91 1.91
C VAL A 176 11.34 4.38 1.88
N TYR A 177 11.94 4.88 2.97
CA TYR A 177 12.43 6.26 3.03
C TYR A 177 13.60 6.50 2.06
N ARG A 178 14.54 5.56 1.95
CA ARG A 178 15.62 5.62 0.94
C ARG A 178 15.07 5.71 -0.48
N LEU A 179 14.06 4.91 -0.81
CA LEU A 179 13.39 4.94 -2.10
C LEU A 179 12.68 6.28 -2.35
N ARG A 180 12.05 6.85 -1.32
CA ARG A 180 11.41 8.18 -1.39
C ARG A 180 12.44 9.29 -1.63
N ASP A 181 13.56 9.26 -0.93
CA ASP A 181 14.55 10.34 -0.96
C ASP A 181 15.43 10.31 -2.22
N ASN A 182 15.52 9.15 -2.89
CA ASN A 182 16.23 8.95 -4.14
C ASN A 182 15.38 9.17 -5.41
N ILE A 183 14.35 9.98 -5.31
CA ILE A 183 13.44 10.27 -6.44
C ILE A 183 13.87 11.51 -7.21
#